data_3cb2328dc729f40b0969630c988740a6
#
_entry.id   3cb2328dc729f40b0969630c988740a6
#
_cell.length_a   1.000
_cell.length_b   1.000
_cell.length_c   1.000
_cell.angle_alpha   90.00
_cell.angle_beta   90.00
_cell.angle_gamma   90.00
#
_symmetry.space_group_name_H-M   'P 1'
#
loop_
_entity.id
_entity.type
_entity.pdbx_description
1 polymer ?
#
loop_
_entity_poly.entity_id
_entity_poly.type
_entity_poly.pdbx_seq_one_letter_code
_entity_poly.pdbx_strand_id
1 'polypeptide(L)'
;MDIKTDTSPKGIIACAMAELAELMKLDGFRFYKSKLEVRKCSDFIFSISPQLNRNNQAGETVQAILTCSIFDKEGKECFWSKGIPHSNQNQDFLSWWDFYGEESYGNSIEKIKELISQRFLPFIRRMESELELVIQEVAEKGFCVFSNEAVYDAGFIVPVNFLLRYGTHEQLTTAFQNYIDNNELPYVKTNMKKALDLLKENKEVTNNGEKYYAEVVFEHNINLKL
;
A
#
# COMPACT_ATOMS: atom_id res chain seq x y z
N MET A 1 19.60 15.90 17.63
CA MET A 1 19.90 16.48 16.30
C MET A 1 19.42 17.91 16.32
N ASP A 2 20.31 18.90 16.23
CA ASP A 2 19.86 20.31 16.17
C ASP A 2 19.20 20.56 14.82
N ILE A 3 17.87 20.56 14.79
CA ILE A 3 17.11 20.99 13.62
C ILE A 3 17.27 22.51 13.56
N LYS A 4 18.26 22.97 12.79
CA LYS A 4 18.49 24.40 12.58
C LYS A 4 17.26 24.99 11.91
N THR A 5 16.77 26.11 12.42
CA THR A 5 15.62 26.86 11.92
C THR A 5 15.72 27.23 10.43
N ASP A 6 16.92 27.23 9.87
CA ASP A 6 17.21 27.55 8.47
C ASP A 6 17.17 26.33 7.52
N THR A 7 16.84 25.14 8.04
CA THR A 7 16.80 23.93 7.19
C THR A 7 15.55 23.95 6.32
N SER A 8 15.69 23.75 5.01
CA SER A 8 14.55 23.69 4.09
C SER A 8 13.61 22.54 4.45
N PRO A 9 12.29 22.64 4.18
CA PRO A 9 11.35 21.55 4.42
C PRO A 9 11.83 20.21 3.84
N LYS A 10 12.39 20.23 2.62
CA LYS A 10 12.97 19.05 1.99
C LYS A 10 14.16 18.48 2.77
N GLY A 11 15.00 19.37 3.35
CA GLY A 11 16.13 18.96 4.19
C GLY A 11 15.71 18.30 5.47
N ILE A 12 14.69 18.83 6.16
CA ILE A 12 14.12 18.25 7.38
C ILE A 12 13.54 16.85 7.08
N ILE A 13 12.75 16.73 6.00
CA ILE A 13 12.21 15.42 5.59
C ILE A 13 13.33 14.45 5.21
N ALA A 14 14.41 14.92 4.56
CA ALA A 14 15.57 14.07 4.27
C ALA A 14 16.23 13.53 5.54
N CYS A 15 16.33 14.34 6.61
CA CYS A 15 16.81 13.90 7.92
C CYS A 15 15.88 12.83 8.52
N ALA A 16 14.57 13.05 8.48
CA ALA A 16 13.58 12.10 8.98
C ALA A 16 13.69 10.75 8.24
N MET A 17 13.78 10.77 6.92
CA MET A 17 13.92 9.56 6.11
C MET A 17 15.26 8.83 6.37
N ALA A 18 16.35 9.57 6.59
CA ALA A 18 17.63 8.97 6.96
C ALA A 18 17.58 8.29 8.34
N GLU A 19 16.88 8.88 9.30
CA GLU A 19 16.68 8.31 10.63
C GLU A 19 15.82 7.05 10.60
N LEU A 20 14.76 7.03 9.80
CA LEU A 20 13.96 5.83 9.56
C LEU A 20 14.78 4.72 8.89
N ALA A 21 15.66 5.06 7.96
CA ALA A 21 16.55 4.08 7.33
C ALA A 21 17.54 3.45 8.33
N GLU A 22 18.07 4.22 9.31
CA GLU A 22 18.91 3.63 10.36
C GLU A 22 18.14 2.65 11.25
N LEU A 23 16.89 2.95 11.60
CA LEU A 23 16.02 2.01 12.30
C LEU A 23 15.89 0.67 11.57
N MET A 24 15.71 0.74 10.24
CA MET A 24 15.41 -0.42 9.39
C MET A 24 16.66 -1.04 8.75
N LYS A 25 17.84 -0.60 9.13
CA LYS A 25 19.11 -1.02 8.52
C LYS A 25 19.39 -2.51 8.66
N LEU A 26 19.07 -3.09 9.81
CA LEU A 26 19.24 -4.53 10.08
C LEU A 26 18.29 -5.38 9.22
N ASP A 27 17.17 -4.81 8.78
CA ASP A 27 16.25 -5.44 7.84
C ASP A 27 16.65 -5.22 6.37
N GLY A 28 17.81 -4.62 6.11
CA GLY A 28 18.38 -4.43 4.76
C GLY A 28 17.92 -3.17 4.03
N PHE A 29 17.25 -2.26 4.70
CA PHE A 29 16.83 -0.99 4.10
C PHE A 29 17.98 0.00 3.97
N ARG A 30 17.88 0.88 2.95
CA ARG A 30 18.82 1.95 2.69
C ARG A 30 18.09 3.24 2.32
N PHE A 31 18.68 4.38 2.66
CA PHE A 31 18.18 5.69 2.27
C PHE A 31 18.70 6.13 0.90
N TYR A 32 17.79 6.45 -0.01
CA TYR A 32 18.08 6.98 -1.34
C TYR A 32 17.77 8.49 -1.36
N LYS A 33 18.76 9.29 -1.01
CA LYS A 33 18.64 10.76 -0.82
C LYS A 33 18.02 11.50 -2.01
N SER A 34 18.35 11.13 -3.24
CA SER A 34 17.83 11.79 -4.46
C SER A 34 16.31 11.68 -4.59
N LYS A 35 15.73 10.59 -4.09
CA LYS A 35 14.29 10.29 -4.12
C LYS A 35 13.60 10.52 -2.78
N LEU A 36 14.35 10.84 -1.73
CA LEU A 36 13.86 10.85 -0.34
C LEU A 36 13.19 9.52 0.07
N GLU A 37 13.69 8.40 -0.41
CA GLU A 37 13.08 7.08 -0.27
C GLU A 37 13.92 6.19 0.63
N VAL A 38 13.29 5.50 1.58
CA VAL A 38 13.87 4.38 2.32
C VAL A 38 13.43 3.10 1.64
N ARG A 39 14.39 2.30 1.17
CA ARG A 39 14.10 1.19 0.26
C ARG A 39 14.93 -0.05 0.57
N LYS A 40 14.29 -1.22 0.42
CA LYS A 40 14.92 -2.54 0.38
C LYS A 40 14.58 -3.21 -0.95
N CYS A 41 15.57 -3.83 -1.57
CA CYS A 41 15.40 -4.64 -2.79
C CYS A 41 15.78 -6.08 -2.48
N SER A 42 14.84 -6.99 -2.70
CA SER A 42 15.03 -8.45 -2.65
C SER A 42 14.28 -9.07 -3.85
N ASP A 43 13.44 -10.07 -3.65
CA ASP A 43 12.48 -10.53 -4.66
C ASP A 43 11.33 -9.54 -4.88
N PHE A 44 11.19 -8.59 -3.95
CA PHE A 44 10.31 -7.44 -4.02
C PHE A 44 11.10 -6.17 -3.80
N ILE A 45 10.49 -5.03 -4.13
CA ILE A 45 10.95 -3.72 -3.72
C ILE A 45 9.99 -3.22 -2.64
N PHE A 46 10.49 -3.08 -1.42
CA PHE A 46 9.79 -2.45 -0.32
C PHE A 46 10.27 -1.01 -0.17
N SER A 47 9.36 -0.06 -0.10
CA SER A 47 9.74 1.34 0.00
C SER A 47 8.87 2.13 0.98
N ILE A 48 9.48 3.14 1.60
CA ILE A 48 8.78 4.21 2.29
C ILE A 48 9.18 5.52 1.61
N SER A 49 8.19 6.25 1.13
CA SER A 49 8.40 7.51 0.42
C SER A 49 7.53 8.63 0.97
N PRO A 50 8.06 9.87 1.08
CA PRO A 50 7.30 11.02 1.53
C PRO A 50 6.63 11.74 0.35
N GLN A 51 5.39 12.16 0.55
CA GLN A 51 4.75 13.19 -0.25
C GLN A 51 4.74 14.49 0.56
N LEU A 52 5.51 15.48 0.14
CA LEU A 52 5.59 16.76 0.85
C LEU A 52 4.32 17.59 0.64
N ASN A 53 3.88 18.28 1.68
CA ASN A 53 2.82 19.26 1.55
C ASN A 53 3.32 20.43 0.68
N ARG A 54 2.54 20.79 -0.33
CA ARG A 54 2.85 21.93 -1.22
C ARG A 54 2.90 23.28 -0.50
N ASN A 55 2.26 23.36 0.68
CA ASN A 55 2.20 24.55 1.51
C ASN A 55 3.33 24.61 2.56
N ASN A 56 4.31 23.71 2.50
CA ASN A 56 5.45 23.75 3.40
C ASN A 56 6.26 25.04 3.24
N GLN A 57 6.59 25.68 4.36
CA GLN A 57 7.37 26.91 4.42
C GLN A 57 8.55 26.75 5.39
N ALA A 58 9.73 27.17 4.95
CA ALA A 58 10.92 27.14 5.79
C ALA A 58 10.72 28.04 7.02
N GLY A 59 10.98 27.50 8.21
CA GLY A 59 10.82 28.21 9.48
C GLY A 59 9.39 28.28 10.00
N GLU A 60 8.41 27.65 9.35
CA GLU A 60 7.00 27.72 9.77
C GLU A 60 6.30 26.36 9.77
N THR A 61 6.33 25.65 8.65
CA THR A 61 5.63 24.37 8.49
C THR A 61 6.42 23.37 7.70
N VAL A 62 6.50 22.13 8.17
CA VAL A 62 7.10 21.00 7.46
C VAL A 62 6.25 19.78 7.64
N GLN A 63 5.45 19.46 6.64
CA GLN A 63 4.51 18.35 6.68
C GLN A 63 4.73 17.39 5.51
N ALA A 64 4.56 16.10 5.76
CA ALA A 64 4.58 15.07 4.74
C ALA A 64 3.61 13.94 5.08
N ILE A 65 3.06 13.31 4.03
CA ILE A 65 2.43 12.00 4.11
C ILE A 65 3.54 10.97 3.84
N LEU A 66 3.65 9.95 4.66
CA LEU A 66 4.55 8.82 4.41
C LEU A 66 3.75 7.64 3.88
N THR A 67 4.20 7.07 2.78
CA THR A 67 3.56 5.92 2.13
C THR A 67 4.51 4.74 2.11
N CYS A 68 4.04 3.59 2.64
CA CYS A 68 4.68 2.29 2.48
C CYS A 68 4.16 1.63 1.22
N SER A 69 5.05 1.09 0.40
CA SER A 69 4.68 0.44 -0.86
C SER A 69 5.49 -0.82 -1.12
N ILE A 70 4.89 -1.78 -1.83
CA ILE A 70 5.52 -3.01 -2.29
C ILE A 70 5.36 -3.09 -3.80
N PHE A 71 6.48 -3.25 -4.47
CA PHE A 71 6.53 -3.37 -5.92
C PHE A 71 7.13 -4.72 -6.32
N ASP A 72 6.92 -5.09 -7.57
CA ASP A 72 7.67 -6.16 -8.20
C ASP A 72 9.18 -5.86 -8.20
N LYS A 73 9.99 -6.88 -8.48
CA LYS A 73 11.46 -6.77 -8.49
C LYS A 73 11.99 -5.71 -9.45
N GLU A 74 11.32 -5.48 -10.57
CA GLU A 74 11.68 -4.46 -11.55
C GLU A 74 11.18 -3.06 -11.17
N GLY A 75 10.30 -2.94 -10.17
CA GLY A 75 9.70 -1.67 -9.75
C GLY A 75 8.70 -1.10 -10.73
N LYS A 76 8.12 -1.96 -11.58
CA LYS A 76 7.15 -1.58 -12.62
C LYS A 76 5.73 -1.67 -12.13
N GLU A 77 5.45 -2.67 -11.30
CA GLU A 77 4.12 -2.98 -10.80
C GLU A 77 4.06 -2.79 -9.29
N CYS A 78 3.11 -1.97 -8.82
CA CYS A 78 2.85 -1.81 -7.40
C CYS A 78 1.77 -2.79 -6.96
N PHE A 79 2.13 -3.71 -6.06
CA PHE A 79 1.21 -4.70 -5.52
C PHE A 79 0.42 -4.17 -4.34
N TRP A 80 1.01 -3.23 -3.60
CA TRP A 80 0.40 -2.68 -2.41
C TRP A 80 1.00 -1.31 -2.08
N SER A 81 0.16 -0.40 -1.61
CA SER A 81 0.59 0.92 -1.16
C SER A 81 -0.37 1.45 -0.10
N LYS A 82 0.16 1.95 1.01
CA LYS A 82 -0.62 2.52 2.11
C LYS A 82 0.10 3.65 2.81
N GLY A 83 -0.64 4.72 3.12
CA GLY A 83 -0.18 5.78 4.00
C GLY A 83 0.03 5.29 5.44
N ILE A 84 1.02 5.84 6.13
CA ILE A 84 1.22 5.61 7.57
C ILE A 84 0.29 6.56 8.32
N PRO A 85 -0.76 6.07 9.03
CA PRO A 85 -1.75 6.91 9.70
C PRO A 85 -1.23 7.44 11.04
N HIS A 86 -1.75 8.58 11.50
CA HIS A 86 -1.45 9.14 12.84
C HIS A 86 -2.01 8.31 14.00
N SER A 87 -3.16 7.67 13.78
CA SER A 87 -3.85 6.88 14.80
C SER A 87 -4.10 5.46 14.33
N ASN A 88 -4.35 4.58 15.31
CA ASN A 88 -4.78 3.20 15.06
C ASN A 88 -6.23 3.12 14.59
N GLN A 89 -6.96 4.23 14.57
CA GLN A 89 -8.34 4.27 14.08
C GLN A 89 -8.33 4.36 12.55
N ASN A 90 -9.08 3.47 11.92
CA ASN A 90 -9.11 3.19 10.47
C ASN A 90 -9.58 4.33 9.56
N GLN A 91 -9.70 5.56 10.03
CA GLN A 91 -10.36 6.64 9.28
C GLN A 91 -9.42 7.63 8.59
N ASP A 92 -8.15 7.67 8.94
CA ASP A 92 -7.22 8.65 8.37
C ASP A 92 -6.26 8.00 7.35
N PHE A 93 -6.76 7.80 6.14
CA PHE A 93 -5.94 7.24 5.03
C PHE A 93 -4.76 8.12 4.61
N LEU A 94 -4.83 9.42 4.89
CA LEU A 94 -3.80 10.38 4.53
C LEU A 94 -3.55 11.33 5.71
N SER A 95 -2.67 10.92 6.62
CA SER A 95 -2.28 11.78 7.73
C SER A 95 -1.05 12.60 7.37
N TRP A 96 -1.15 13.92 7.51
CA TRP A 96 -0.02 14.82 7.43
C TRP A 96 0.80 14.76 8.71
N TRP A 97 1.98 14.14 8.66
CA TRP A 97 2.95 14.15 9.74
C TRP A 97 3.63 15.51 9.81
N ASP A 98 3.69 16.11 11.00
CA ASP A 98 4.36 17.38 11.22
C ASP A 98 5.80 17.13 11.70
N PHE A 99 6.74 17.76 10.98
CA PHE A 99 8.17 17.68 11.28
C PHE A 99 8.76 19.05 11.62
N TYR A 100 7.91 20.09 11.82
CA TYR A 100 8.38 21.41 12.17
C TYR A 100 8.62 21.54 13.69
N GLY A 101 9.81 22.01 14.05
CA GLY A 101 10.23 22.14 15.45
C GLY A 101 10.65 20.79 16.08
N GLU A 102 11.45 20.87 17.13
CA GLU A 102 12.08 19.70 17.75
C GLU A 102 11.06 18.74 18.36
N GLU A 103 10.04 19.29 19.01
CA GLU A 103 8.99 18.49 19.66
C GLU A 103 8.13 17.74 18.64
N SER A 104 7.58 18.44 17.62
CA SER A 104 6.76 17.81 16.57
C SER A 104 7.54 16.80 15.77
N TYR A 105 8.81 17.11 15.44
CA TYR A 105 9.71 16.18 14.77
C TYR A 105 9.91 14.91 15.59
N GLY A 106 10.30 15.06 16.87
CA GLY A 106 10.54 13.92 17.77
C GLY A 106 9.31 13.04 17.91
N ASN A 107 8.15 13.63 18.20
CA ASN A 107 6.88 12.92 18.34
C ASN A 107 6.48 12.18 17.05
N SER A 108 6.62 12.83 15.88
CA SER A 108 6.32 12.21 14.60
C SER A 108 7.23 11.02 14.31
N ILE A 109 8.55 11.18 14.48
CA ILE A 109 9.52 10.12 14.22
C ILE A 109 9.29 8.91 15.13
N GLU A 110 9.11 9.11 16.44
CA GLU A 110 8.90 8.00 17.39
C GLU A 110 7.61 7.23 17.05
N LYS A 111 6.53 7.95 16.75
CA LYS A 111 5.27 7.31 16.36
C LYS A 111 5.37 6.55 15.03
N ILE A 112 6.03 7.12 14.03
CA ILE A 112 6.27 6.47 12.75
C ILE A 112 7.12 5.22 12.93
N LYS A 113 8.19 5.28 13.72
CA LYS A 113 9.04 4.12 14.05
C LYS A 113 8.25 3.00 14.71
N GLU A 114 7.37 3.34 15.65
CA GLU A 114 6.49 2.39 16.31
C GLU A 114 5.60 1.67 15.27
N LEU A 115 4.90 2.42 14.42
CA LEU A 115 3.99 1.87 13.41
C LEU A 115 4.72 1.00 12.37
N ILE A 116 5.90 1.44 11.92
CA ILE A 116 6.75 0.65 11.02
C ILE A 116 7.17 -0.66 11.68
N SER A 117 7.64 -0.60 12.93
CA SER A 117 8.14 -1.76 13.66
C SER A 117 7.02 -2.77 13.98
N GLN A 118 5.83 -2.29 14.29
CA GLN A 118 4.68 -3.14 14.68
C GLN A 118 3.92 -3.72 13.47
N ARG A 119 3.94 -3.05 12.32
CA ARG A 119 3.08 -3.41 11.19
C ARG A 119 3.85 -3.69 9.91
N PHE A 120 4.64 -2.74 9.44
CA PHE A 120 5.27 -2.84 8.12
C PHE A 120 6.42 -3.86 8.10
N LEU A 121 7.35 -3.81 9.06
CA LEU A 121 8.46 -4.77 9.13
C LEU A 121 8.01 -6.22 9.32
N PRO A 122 7.06 -6.55 10.22
CA PRO A 122 6.56 -7.91 10.32
C PRO A 122 5.95 -8.42 9.03
N PHE A 123 5.20 -7.57 8.32
CA PHE A 123 4.62 -7.92 7.04
C PHE A 123 5.68 -8.19 5.96
N ILE A 124 6.71 -7.34 5.87
CA ILE A 124 7.84 -7.54 4.94
C ILE A 124 8.55 -8.87 5.22
N ARG A 125 8.81 -9.18 6.49
CA ARG A 125 9.46 -10.44 6.88
C ARG A 125 8.63 -11.65 6.47
N ARG A 126 7.30 -11.58 6.62
CA ARG A 126 6.39 -12.62 6.13
C ARG A 126 6.42 -12.75 4.61
N MET A 127 6.41 -11.64 3.88
CA MET A 127 6.54 -11.66 2.40
C MET A 127 7.82 -12.36 1.94
N GLU A 128 8.91 -12.25 2.69
CA GLU A 128 10.21 -12.86 2.35
C GLU A 128 10.35 -14.30 2.81
N SER A 129 9.75 -14.68 3.93
CA SER A 129 9.94 -16.01 4.52
C SER A 129 8.74 -16.96 4.36
N GLU A 130 7.55 -16.43 4.13
CA GLU A 130 6.28 -17.16 4.16
C GLU A 130 5.40 -16.77 2.95
N LEU A 131 6.00 -16.56 1.79
CA LEU A 131 5.29 -16.02 0.61
C LEU A 131 4.05 -16.83 0.25
N GLU A 132 4.13 -18.16 0.25
CA GLU A 132 3.00 -19.06 -0.04
C GLU A 132 1.83 -18.85 0.93
N LEU A 133 2.11 -18.64 2.22
CA LEU A 133 1.08 -18.36 3.21
C LEU A 133 0.45 -16.99 2.99
N VAL A 134 1.23 -15.98 2.59
CA VAL A 134 0.71 -14.66 2.24
C VAL A 134 -0.19 -14.71 1.00
N ILE A 135 0.21 -15.46 -0.03
CA ILE A 135 -0.61 -15.69 -1.24
C ILE A 135 -1.94 -16.34 -0.86
N GLN A 136 -1.90 -17.39 -0.05
CA GLN A 136 -3.10 -18.08 0.41
C GLN A 136 -4.01 -17.14 1.22
N GLU A 137 -3.45 -16.37 2.14
CA GLU A 137 -4.19 -15.42 2.98
C GLU A 137 -4.85 -14.32 2.13
N VAL A 138 -4.15 -13.77 1.14
CA VAL A 138 -4.71 -12.76 0.21
C VAL A 138 -5.87 -13.35 -0.59
N ALA A 139 -5.74 -14.59 -1.05
CA ALA A 139 -6.81 -15.29 -1.77
C ALA A 139 -8.04 -15.53 -0.90
N GLU A 140 -7.85 -16.05 0.31
CA GLU A 140 -8.93 -16.35 1.25
C GLU A 140 -9.68 -15.09 1.73
N LYS A 141 -8.98 -13.96 1.81
CA LYS A 141 -9.57 -12.67 2.25
C LYS A 141 -10.09 -11.79 1.10
N GLY A 142 -10.09 -12.28 -0.12
CA GLY A 142 -10.57 -11.53 -1.27
C GLY A 142 -9.76 -10.24 -1.49
N PHE A 143 -8.44 -10.40 -1.69
CA PHE A 143 -7.47 -9.31 -1.91
C PHE A 143 -7.14 -8.45 -0.68
N CYS A 144 -7.50 -8.84 0.52
CA CYS A 144 -7.07 -8.17 1.74
C CYS A 144 -5.70 -8.68 2.19
N VAL A 145 -4.81 -7.77 2.55
CA VAL A 145 -3.43 -8.10 2.96
C VAL A 145 -3.25 -8.14 4.48
N PHE A 146 -4.14 -7.55 5.27
CA PHE A 146 -4.06 -7.52 6.72
C PHE A 146 -5.25 -8.18 7.40
N SER A 147 -4.94 -9.11 8.32
CA SER A 147 -5.94 -10.02 8.90
C SER A 147 -6.85 -9.45 9.97
N ASN A 148 -6.49 -8.39 10.65
CA ASN A 148 -7.19 -8.00 11.87
C ASN A 148 -7.93 -6.67 11.80
N GLU A 149 -7.75 -5.95 10.74
CA GLU A 149 -8.45 -4.71 10.51
C GLU A 149 -8.81 -4.77 9.04
N ALA A 150 -10.08 -4.94 8.75
CA ALA A 150 -10.61 -4.86 7.39
C ALA A 150 -10.29 -3.48 6.81
N VAL A 151 -9.06 -3.28 6.45
CA VAL A 151 -8.67 -2.16 5.63
C VAL A 151 -8.91 -2.61 4.21
N TYR A 152 -10.16 -2.53 3.80
CA TYR A 152 -10.43 -2.33 2.40
C TYR A 152 -9.69 -1.06 2.00
N ASP A 153 -8.55 -1.21 1.37
CA ASP A 153 -7.95 -0.13 0.60
C ASP A 153 -8.85 0.11 -0.62
N ALA A 154 -10.08 0.57 -0.34
CA ALA A 154 -10.99 1.02 -1.36
C ALA A 154 -10.42 2.29 -1.99
N GLY A 155 -9.54 2.14 -2.95
CA GLY A 155 -8.98 3.25 -3.70
C GLY A 155 -7.49 3.14 -4.03
N PHE A 156 -6.77 2.22 -3.44
CA PHE A 156 -5.37 1.97 -3.77
C PHE A 156 -5.19 0.51 -4.17
N ILE A 157 -4.36 0.31 -5.12
CA ILE A 157 -3.99 -0.92 -5.82
C ILE A 157 -4.37 -2.19 -5.05
N VAL A 158 -5.38 -2.84 -5.56
CA VAL A 158 -5.81 -4.14 -5.10
C VAL A 158 -4.72 -5.15 -5.47
N PRO A 159 -4.35 -6.11 -4.62
CA PRO A 159 -3.31 -7.09 -4.90
C PRO A 159 -3.69 -8.14 -5.96
N VAL A 160 -4.53 -7.79 -6.93
CA VAL A 160 -4.85 -8.62 -8.09
C VAL A 160 -3.59 -8.96 -8.87
N ASN A 161 -2.77 -7.95 -9.18
CA ASN A 161 -1.53 -8.15 -9.92
C ASN A 161 -0.55 -9.03 -9.15
N PHE A 162 -0.56 -8.96 -7.82
CA PHE A 162 0.22 -9.86 -6.98
C PHE A 162 -0.22 -11.31 -7.16
N LEU A 163 -1.53 -11.59 -7.09
CA LEU A 163 -2.06 -12.94 -7.30
C LEU A 163 -1.93 -13.40 -8.76
N LEU A 164 -2.06 -12.53 -9.74
CA LEU A 164 -1.81 -12.85 -11.15
C LEU A 164 -0.36 -13.31 -11.38
N ARG A 165 0.58 -12.76 -10.62
CA ARG A 165 2.01 -13.06 -10.79
C ARG A 165 2.50 -14.23 -9.96
N TYR A 166 2.00 -14.40 -8.75
CA TYR A 166 2.52 -15.37 -7.78
C TYR A 166 1.51 -16.44 -7.37
N GLY A 167 0.22 -16.20 -7.56
CA GLY A 167 -0.85 -17.13 -7.21
C GLY A 167 -1.13 -18.15 -8.32
N THR A 168 -1.84 -19.20 -7.94
CA THR A 168 -2.43 -20.16 -8.88
C THR A 168 -3.77 -19.66 -9.41
N HIS A 169 -4.25 -20.24 -10.50
CA HIS A 169 -5.60 -19.96 -11.03
C HIS A 169 -6.71 -20.23 -9.99
N GLU A 170 -6.55 -21.26 -9.17
CA GLU A 170 -7.47 -21.59 -8.08
C GLU A 170 -7.48 -20.50 -6.99
N GLN A 171 -6.31 -20.02 -6.56
CA GLN A 171 -6.20 -18.93 -5.60
C GLN A 171 -6.78 -17.63 -6.13
N LEU A 172 -6.54 -17.32 -7.39
CA LEU A 172 -7.14 -16.15 -8.03
C LEU A 172 -8.67 -16.26 -8.11
N THR A 173 -9.20 -17.43 -8.47
CA THR A 173 -10.63 -17.71 -8.48
C THR A 173 -11.25 -17.56 -7.09
N THR A 174 -10.60 -18.10 -6.07
CA THR A 174 -11.00 -17.98 -4.67
C THR A 174 -11.02 -16.52 -4.22
N ALA A 175 -9.99 -15.74 -4.57
CA ALA A 175 -9.91 -14.33 -4.20
C ALA A 175 -11.05 -13.50 -4.81
N PHE A 176 -11.35 -13.69 -6.09
CA PHE A 176 -12.47 -13.00 -6.74
C PHE A 176 -13.82 -13.43 -6.18
N GLN A 177 -14.01 -14.72 -5.88
CA GLN A 177 -15.26 -15.18 -5.29
C GLN A 177 -15.44 -14.57 -3.89
N ASN A 178 -14.41 -14.58 -3.07
CA ASN A 178 -14.45 -13.99 -1.72
C ASN A 178 -14.62 -12.47 -1.76
N TYR A 179 -14.01 -11.79 -2.73
CA TYR A 179 -14.24 -10.35 -2.96
C TYR A 179 -15.71 -10.05 -3.21
N ILE A 180 -16.39 -10.86 -4.02
CA ILE A 180 -17.81 -10.66 -4.34
C ILE A 180 -18.71 -11.05 -3.16
N ASP A 181 -18.41 -12.16 -2.51
CA ASP A 181 -19.27 -12.72 -1.44
C ASP A 181 -19.17 -11.93 -0.14
N ASN A 182 -17.98 -11.39 0.17
CA ASN A 182 -17.72 -10.64 1.40
C ASN A 182 -17.89 -9.12 1.24
N ASN A 183 -18.18 -8.64 0.02
CA ASN A 183 -18.36 -7.21 -0.19
C ASN A 183 -19.75 -6.77 0.29
N GLU A 184 -19.76 -5.85 1.26
CA GLU A 184 -21.01 -5.32 1.84
C GLU A 184 -21.79 -4.42 0.86
N LEU A 185 -21.17 -4.00 -0.25
CA LEU A 185 -21.79 -3.12 -1.23
C LEU A 185 -22.66 -3.94 -2.21
N PRO A 186 -23.99 -3.82 -2.16
CA PRO A 186 -24.90 -4.70 -2.90
C PRO A 186 -24.77 -4.58 -4.41
N TYR A 187 -24.17 -3.50 -4.91
CA TYR A 187 -24.00 -3.27 -6.35
C TYR A 187 -22.78 -3.96 -6.96
N VAL A 188 -21.79 -4.41 -6.16
CA VAL A 188 -20.56 -5.03 -6.69
C VAL A 188 -20.88 -6.26 -7.51
N LYS A 189 -21.65 -7.20 -6.96
CA LYS A 189 -22.07 -8.41 -7.67
C LYS A 189 -22.85 -8.10 -8.94
N THR A 190 -23.77 -7.14 -8.86
CA THR A 190 -24.59 -6.72 -10.02
C THR A 190 -23.75 -6.05 -11.10
N ASN A 191 -22.81 -5.19 -10.71
CA ASN A 191 -21.92 -4.51 -11.66
C ASN A 191 -20.93 -5.49 -12.29
N MET A 192 -20.38 -6.42 -11.51
CA MET A 192 -19.52 -7.49 -12.03
C MET A 192 -20.26 -8.31 -13.11
N LYS A 193 -21.48 -8.76 -12.80
CA LYS A 193 -22.29 -9.52 -13.76
C LYS A 193 -22.54 -8.73 -15.05
N LYS A 194 -22.99 -7.47 -14.94
CA LYS A 194 -23.24 -6.60 -16.12
C LYS A 194 -21.97 -6.40 -16.95
N ALA A 195 -20.83 -6.18 -16.30
CA ALA A 195 -19.56 -5.99 -17.00
C ALA A 195 -19.16 -7.26 -17.77
N LEU A 196 -19.25 -8.43 -17.13
CA LEU A 196 -18.92 -9.71 -17.76
C LEU A 196 -19.87 -10.04 -18.94
N ASP A 197 -21.17 -9.73 -18.83
CA ASP A 197 -22.12 -9.93 -19.91
C ASP A 197 -21.78 -9.04 -21.13
N LEU A 198 -21.38 -7.78 -20.89
CA LEU A 198 -20.90 -6.90 -21.97
C LEU A 198 -19.62 -7.42 -22.64
N LEU A 199 -18.65 -7.89 -21.84
CA LEU A 199 -17.39 -8.45 -22.37
C LEU A 199 -17.64 -9.70 -23.22
N LYS A 200 -18.55 -10.59 -22.81
CA LYS A 200 -18.97 -11.78 -23.62
C LYS A 200 -19.59 -11.40 -24.94
N GLU A 201 -20.27 -10.26 -25.01
CA GLU A 201 -20.86 -9.72 -26.23
C GLU A 201 -19.88 -8.87 -27.06
N ASN A 202 -18.60 -8.82 -26.71
CA ASN A 202 -17.57 -7.95 -27.30
C ASN A 202 -17.95 -6.45 -27.27
N LYS A 203 -18.64 -6.02 -26.22
CA LYS A 203 -19.03 -4.64 -26.00
C LYS A 203 -18.10 -3.95 -24.98
N GLU A 204 -17.91 -2.66 -25.16
CA GLU A 204 -17.12 -1.86 -24.22
C GLU A 204 -17.85 -1.71 -22.88
N VAL A 205 -17.13 -1.94 -21.79
CA VAL A 205 -17.61 -1.68 -20.43
C VAL A 205 -17.36 -0.22 -20.07
N THR A 206 -18.43 0.57 -19.97
CA THR A 206 -18.35 1.99 -19.60
C THR A 206 -19.12 2.26 -18.31
N ASN A 207 -18.64 3.23 -17.52
CA ASN A 207 -19.30 3.68 -16.27
C ASN A 207 -19.64 2.54 -15.29
N ASN A 208 -18.74 1.55 -15.18
CA ASN A 208 -18.89 0.41 -14.28
C ASN A 208 -17.69 0.36 -13.31
N GLY A 209 -17.95 0.42 -12.00
CA GLY A 209 -16.90 0.40 -10.97
C GLY A 209 -16.09 -0.90 -10.97
N GLU A 210 -16.68 -2.01 -11.44
CA GLU A 210 -16.04 -3.32 -11.50
C GLU A 210 -15.36 -3.63 -12.85
N LYS A 211 -15.23 -2.63 -13.73
CA LYS A 211 -14.68 -2.83 -15.10
C LYS A 211 -13.35 -3.58 -15.06
N TYR A 212 -12.38 -3.08 -14.30
CA TYR A 212 -11.03 -3.67 -14.22
C TYR A 212 -11.08 -5.13 -13.77
N TYR A 213 -11.85 -5.41 -12.72
CA TYR A 213 -11.98 -6.77 -12.20
C TYR A 213 -12.69 -7.70 -13.18
N ALA A 214 -13.72 -7.22 -13.86
CA ALA A 214 -14.42 -7.99 -14.87
C ALA A 214 -13.52 -8.32 -16.07
N GLU A 215 -12.68 -7.38 -16.49
CA GLU A 215 -11.70 -7.60 -17.56
C GLU A 215 -10.71 -8.71 -17.15
N VAL A 216 -10.14 -8.67 -15.94
CA VAL A 216 -9.25 -9.72 -15.43
C VAL A 216 -9.97 -11.08 -15.34
N VAL A 217 -11.18 -11.11 -14.80
CA VAL A 217 -11.99 -12.34 -14.71
C VAL A 217 -12.25 -12.94 -16.09
N PHE A 218 -12.57 -12.11 -17.06
CA PHE A 218 -12.84 -12.53 -18.43
C PHE A 218 -11.58 -13.05 -19.14
N GLU A 219 -10.48 -12.30 -19.08
CA GLU A 219 -9.21 -12.63 -19.72
C GLU A 219 -8.59 -13.92 -19.16
N HIS A 220 -8.74 -14.15 -17.87
CA HIS A 220 -8.20 -15.33 -17.19
C HIS A 220 -9.21 -16.48 -17.09
N ASN A 221 -10.38 -16.39 -17.73
CA ASN A 221 -11.43 -17.41 -17.70
C ASN A 221 -11.83 -17.87 -16.29
N ILE A 222 -11.98 -16.92 -15.39
CA ILE A 222 -12.35 -17.19 -13.99
C ILE A 222 -13.86 -17.43 -13.91
N ASN A 223 -14.25 -18.58 -13.35
CA ASN A 223 -15.66 -18.93 -13.18
C ASN A 223 -16.18 -18.45 -11.81
N LEU A 224 -17.03 -17.43 -11.82
CA LEU A 224 -17.65 -16.86 -10.62
C LEU A 224 -19.12 -17.28 -10.48
N LYS A 225 -19.54 -17.49 -9.24
CA LYS A 225 -20.94 -17.68 -8.87
C LYS A 225 -21.58 -16.31 -8.59
N LEU A 226 -22.19 -15.73 -9.62
CA LEU A 226 -22.79 -14.39 -9.58
C LEU A 226 -24.31 -14.45 -9.38
#